data_f52c95e454fbc4223bf7feae30c1d716
#
_entry.id   f52c95e454fbc4223bf7feae30c1d716
#
_cell.length_a   1.000
_cell.length_b   1.000
_cell.length_c   1.000
_cell.angle_alpha   90.00
_cell.angle_beta   90.00
_cell.angle_gamma   90.00
#
_symmetry.space_group_name_H-M   'P 1'
#
loop_
_entity.id
_entity.type
_entity.pdbx_description
1 polymer ?
#
loop_
_entity_poly.entity_id
_entity_poly.type
_entity_poly.pdbx_seq_one_letter_code
_entity_poly.pdbx_strand_id
1 'polypeptide(L)'
;MISTRLTELLDIEAPVMLAGMGGVSYHELAAAVSNAGGFGCLGASTMSDEVMVEEIARTAAATDKPFGVDLLTAAGDMTDKVRAIIAGGASVFVAGLGVPRDVVEQCHDAGLLVVNMCGKVRHAVDAVVAAGGIVDGRGLAAALALGADGVWVGTRFIATPEARAVSGYKDTLLNTGEDGTTVTRAYTGKTCRVVRNRYTEGFEEQGGVAEPFPGQFLKSLEDGANHLGGGPETEGVDPEREFFPCGQGVGSLTELVPAADLVTGMVADAEEILGRGSRLLA
;
A
#
# COMPACT_ATOMS: atom_id res chain seq x y z
N MET A 1 9.24 18.64 -13.52
CA MET A 1 7.88 18.13 -13.12
C MET A 1 7.52 17.00 -14.08
N ILE A 2 7.20 15.83 -13.56
CA ILE A 2 6.83 14.65 -14.36
C ILE A 2 5.31 14.65 -14.54
N SER A 3 4.83 14.95 -15.76
CA SER A 3 3.40 14.84 -16.10
C SER A 3 3.16 13.50 -16.80
N THR A 4 2.15 12.79 -16.34
CA THR A 4 1.71 11.52 -16.90
C THR A 4 0.19 11.48 -16.94
N ARG A 5 -0.38 10.48 -17.64
CA ARG A 5 -1.82 10.28 -17.65
C ARG A 5 -2.39 10.07 -16.24
N LEU A 6 -1.64 9.43 -15.34
CA LEU A 6 -2.05 9.26 -13.95
C LEU A 6 -2.14 10.59 -13.21
N THR A 7 -1.15 11.48 -13.37
CA THR A 7 -1.15 12.78 -12.70
C THR A 7 -2.31 13.66 -13.18
N GLU A 8 -2.62 13.62 -14.46
CA GLU A 8 -3.77 14.32 -15.04
C GLU A 8 -5.10 13.74 -14.56
N LEU A 9 -5.23 12.41 -14.51
CA LEU A 9 -6.45 11.72 -14.11
C LEU A 9 -6.79 11.94 -12.63
N LEU A 10 -5.79 11.96 -11.76
CA LEU A 10 -5.96 12.08 -10.31
C LEU A 10 -5.81 13.51 -9.79
N ASP A 11 -5.45 14.49 -10.65
CA ASP A 11 -5.13 15.87 -10.29
C ASP A 11 -4.02 15.94 -9.19
N ILE A 12 -2.91 15.22 -9.43
CA ILE A 12 -1.75 15.17 -8.54
C ILE A 12 -0.47 15.64 -9.25
N GLU A 13 0.52 16.03 -8.46
CA GLU A 13 1.78 16.63 -8.98
C GLU A 13 2.88 15.59 -9.21
N ALA A 14 2.83 14.49 -8.45
CA ALA A 14 3.82 13.42 -8.48
C ALA A 14 3.17 12.08 -8.85
N PRO A 15 3.70 11.30 -9.81
CA PRO A 15 3.14 10.01 -10.20
C PRO A 15 3.47 8.89 -9.18
N VAL A 16 3.28 9.19 -7.89
CA VAL A 16 3.58 8.31 -6.75
C VAL A 16 2.32 8.14 -5.91
N MET A 17 1.85 6.90 -5.80
CA MET A 17 0.69 6.54 -5.00
C MET A 17 1.11 5.74 -3.77
N LEU A 18 0.57 6.09 -2.61
CA LEU A 18 0.64 5.30 -1.40
C LEU A 18 -0.26 4.06 -1.52
N ALA A 19 0.28 2.89 -1.26
CA ALA A 19 -0.53 1.68 -1.15
C ALA A 19 -1.44 1.75 0.09
N GLY A 20 -2.71 1.38 -0.08
CA GLY A 20 -3.62 1.18 1.05
C GLY A 20 -3.19 -0.06 1.83
N MET A 21 -2.68 0.13 3.05
CA MET A 21 -2.14 -0.93 3.90
C MET A 21 -2.87 -0.97 5.23
N GLY A 22 -3.62 -2.05 5.47
CA GLY A 22 -4.30 -2.26 6.75
C GLY A 22 -3.33 -2.22 7.92
N GLY A 23 -3.69 -1.47 8.96
CA GLY A 23 -2.84 -1.28 10.14
C GLY A 23 -1.66 -0.31 9.98
N VAL A 24 -1.48 0.29 8.80
CA VAL A 24 -0.33 1.15 8.48
C VAL A 24 -0.73 2.50 7.91
N SER A 25 -1.50 2.53 6.82
CA SER A 25 -1.86 3.78 6.14
C SER A 25 -3.17 4.35 6.69
N TYR A 26 -3.02 5.19 7.70
CA TYR A 26 -4.05 6.00 8.34
C TYR A 26 -3.95 7.45 7.85
N HIS A 27 -4.78 8.35 8.42
CA HIS A 27 -4.88 9.73 7.96
C HIS A 27 -3.54 10.49 7.98
N GLU A 28 -2.67 10.24 8.95
CA GLU A 28 -1.38 10.92 9.05
C GLU A 28 -0.52 10.67 7.80
N LEU A 29 -0.40 9.39 7.42
CA LEU A 29 0.39 9.00 6.26
C LEU A 29 -0.30 9.38 4.95
N ALA A 30 -1.60 9.14 4.84
CA ALA A 30 -2.36 9.47 3.63
C ALA A 30 -2.31 10.98 3.33
N ALA A 31 -2.57 11.83 4.33
CA ALA A 31 -2.51 13.28 4.17
C ALA A 31 -1.08 13.78 3.87
N ALA A 32 -0.06 13.21 4.52
CA ALA A 32 1.33 13.60 4.26
C ALA A 32 1.74 13.33 2.81
N VAL A 33 1.35 12.19 2.24
CA VAL A 33 1.62 11.85 0.83
C VAL A 33 0.84 12.76 -0.12
N SER A 34 -0.45 13.02 0.15
CA SER A 34 -1.27 13.93 -0.67
C SER A 34 -0.72 15.36 -0.64
N ASN A 35 -0.37 15.88 0.53
CA ASN A 35 0.20 17.21 0.70
C ASN A 35 1.57 17.37 0.02
N ALA A 36 2.30 16.27 -0.15
CA ALA A 36 3.57 16.24 -0.90
C ALA A 36 3.38 16.17 -2.43
N GLY A 37 2.14 16.23 -2.91
CA GLY A 37 1.81 16.16 -4.34
C GLY A 37 1.64 14.75 -4.90
N GLY A 38 1.81 13.70 -4.08
CA GLY A 38 1.48 12.32 -4.44
C GLY A 38 0.00 12.01 -4.24
N PHE A 39 -0.35 10.73 -4.30
CA PHE A 39 -1.69 10.26 -4.02
C PHE A 39 -1.73 9.45 -2.72
N GLY A 40 -2.28 10.03 -1.66
CA GLY A 40 -2.48 9.37 -0.38
C GLY A 40 -3.62 8.34 -0.44
N CYS A 41 -3.49 7.23 0.26
CA CYS A 41 -4.52 6.20 0.30
C CYS A 41 -4.64 5.57 1.69
N LEU A 42 -5.84 5.56 2.24
CA LEU A 42 -6.18 4.86 3.48
C LEU A 42 -6.28 3.36 3.24
N GLY A 43 -5.71 2.55 4.13
CA GLY A 43 -5.87 1.09 4.14
C GLY A 43 -6.96 0.67 5.09
N ALA A 44 -8.23 0.73 4.66
CA ALA A 44 -9.38 0.62 5.55
C ALA A 44 -9.87 -0.83 5.80
N SER A 45 -9.23 -1.83 5.21
CA SER A 45 -9.70 -3.22 5.28
C SER A 45 -9.67 -3.85 6.68
N THR A 46 -8.89 -3.28 7.61
CA THR A 46 -8.79 -3.73 9.01
C THR A 46 -9.53 -2.82 9.99
N MET A 47 -10.20 -1.77 9.49
CA MET A 47 -10.94 -0.82 10.30
C MET A 47 -12.40 -1.27 10.49
N SER A 48 -13.00 -0.96 11.65
CA SER A 48 -14.45 -0.97 11.76
C SER A 48 -15.06 0.16 10.91
N ASP A 49 -16.35 0.12 10.64
CA ASP A 49 -17.02 1.14 9.82
C ASP A 49 -16.91 2.52 10.48
N GLU A 50 -17.01 2.61 11.80
CA GLU A 50 -16.88 3.86 12.56
C GLU A 50 -15.46 4.43 12.45
N VAL A 51 -14.44 3.58 12.62
CA VAL A 51 -13.03 4.00 12.50
C VAL A 51 -12.71 4.43 11.07
N MET A 52 -13.23 3.72 10.06
CA MET A 52 -13.05 4.11 8.66
C MET A 52 -13.62 5.51 8.38
N VAL A 53 -14.86 5.77 8.83
CA VAL A 53 -15.51 7.08 8.66
C VAL A 53 -14.70 8.18 9.37
N GLU A 54 -14.23 7.92 10.57
CA GLU A 54 -13.40 8.87 11.33
C GLU A 54 -12.07 9.15 10.62
N GLU A 55 -11.38 8.12 10.12
CA GLU A 55 -10.09 8.27 9.43
C GLU A 55 -10.26 8.99 8.08
N ILE A 56 -11.35 8.77 7.36
CA ILE A 56 -11.69 9.55 6.16
C ILE A 56 -11.89 11.03 6.51
N ALA A 57 -12.67 11.33 7.55
CA ALA A 57 -12.92 12.70 7.99
C ALA A 57 -11.64 13.41 8.46
N ARG A 58 -10.75 12.70 9.18
CA ARG A 58 -9.45 13.21 9.60
C ARG A 58 -8.53 13.48 8.40
N THR A 59 -8.55 12.61 7.38
CA THR A 59 -7.79 12.83 6.15
C THR A 59 -8.28 14.07 5.44
N ALA A 60 -9.60 14.21 5.22
CA ALA A 60 -10.21 15.37 4.59
C ALA A 60 -9.98 16.69 5.37
N ALA A 61 -9.80 16.61 6.70
CA ALA A 61 -9.44 17.77 7.52
C ALA A 61 -7.95 18.14 7.44
N ALA A 62 -7.08 17.18 7.09
CA ALA A 62 -5.62 17.34 7.07
C ALA A 62 -5.06 17.67 5.67
N THR A 63 -5.87 17.53 4.60
CA THR A 63 -5.48 17.83 3.22
C THR A 63 -6.66 18.30 2.40
N ASP A 64 -6.43 19.26 1.51
CA ASP A 64 -7.34 19.67 0.43
C ASP A 64 -7.01 18.98 -0.91
N LYS A 65 -6.00 18.10 -0.91
CA LYS A 65 -5.54 17.35 -2.08
C LYS A 65 -6.31 16.03 -2.23
N PRO A 66 -6.33 15.44 -3.44
CA PRO A 66 -6.97 14.14 -3.68
C PRO A 66 -6.39 13.02 -2.80
N PHE A 67 -7.26 12.15 -2.31
CA PHE A 67 -6.90 10.92 -1.61
C PHE A 67 -7.87 9.80 -1.90
N GLY A 68 -7.49 8.57 -1.60
CA GLY A 68 -8.29 7.38 -1.82
C GLY A 68 -8.48 6.51 -0.59
N VAL A 69 -9.38 5.53 -0.71
CA VAL A 69 -9.63 4.51 0.30
C VAL A 69 -9.57 3.13 -0.33
N ASP A 70 -8.72 2.26 0.23
CA ASP A 70 -8.52 0.87 -0.20
C ASP A 70 -9.32 -0.09 0.69
N LEU A 71 -10.12 -0.94 0.06
CA LEU A 71 -10.86 -2.03 0.68
C LEU A 71 -10.66 -3.37 -0.03
N LEU A 72 -10.58 -4.43 0.76
CA LEU A 72 -10.63 -5.80 0.25
C LEU A 72 -12.09 -6.17 -0.06
N THR A 73 -12.48 -6.02 -1.31
CA THR A 73 -13.86 -6.23 -1.77
C THR A 73 -14.35 -7.68 -1.64
N ALA A 74 -13.44 -8.64 -1.49
CA ALA A 74 -13.80 -10.04 -1.22
C ALA A 74 -14.35 -10.28 0.21
N ALA A 75 -14.38 -9.26 1.07
CA ALA A 75 -14.80 -9.40 2.48
C ALA A 75 -16.32 -9.25 2.70
N GLY A 76 -17.12 -9.05 1.67
CA GLY A 76 -18.59 -8.96 1.77
C GLY A 76 -19.21 -7.80 0.99
N ASP A 77 -20.41 -7.38 1.39
CA ASP A 77 -21.12 -6.25 0.78
C ASP A 77 -20.40 -4.93 1.07
N MET A 78 -20.07 -4.19 0.03
CA MET A 78 -19.34 -2.93 0.10
C MET A 78 -20.26 -1.69 -0.02
N THR A 79 -21.54 -1.87 -0.25
CA THR A 79 -22.48 -0.78 -0.60
C THR A 79 -22.45 0.39 0.40
N ASP A 80 -22.54 0.09 1.70
CA ASP A 80 -22.58 1.13 2.74
C ASP A 80 -21.18 1.74 2.97
N LYS A 81 -20.12 0.93 2.86
CA LYS A 81 -18.74 1.43 2.94
C LYS A 81 -18.43 2.40 1.79
N VAL A 82 -18.83 2.06 0.57
CA VAL A 82 -18.65 2.94 -0.60
C VAL A 82 -19.43 4.23 -0.43
N ARG A 83 -20.67 4.20 0.11
CA ARG A 83 -21.41 5.43 0.44
C ARG A 83 -20.68 6.31 1.44
N ALA A 84 -20.10 5.71 2.47
CA ALA A 84 -19.31 6.46 3.46
C ALA A 84 -18.04 7.09 2.85
N ILE A 85 -17.38 6.37 1.95
CA ILE A 85 -16.21 6.87 1.20
C ILE A 85 -16.59 8.07 0.34
N ILE A 86 -17.70 7.97 -0.41
CA ILE A 86 -18.24 9.07 -1.22
C ILE A 86 -18.58 10.28 -0.35
N ALA A 87 -19.32 10.07 0.72
CA ALA A 87 -19.78 11.13 1.62
C ALA A 87 -18.59 11.81 2.35
N GLY A 88 -17.51 11.10 2.58
CA GLY A 88 -16.30 11.59 3.24
C GLY A 88 -15.34 12.38 2.33
N GLY A 89 -15.63 12.50 1.03
CA GLY A 89 -14.87 13.33 0.10
C GLY A 89 -13.62 12.69 -0.49
N ALA A 90 -13.45 11.37 -0.37
CA ALA A 90 -12.41 10.66 -1.12
C ALA A 90 -12.68 10.76 -2.64
N SER A 91 -11.64 10.86 -3.44
CA SER A 91 -11.73 10.98 -4.91
C SER A 91 -11.59 9.64 -5.64
N VAL A 92 -11.07 8.63 -4.96
CA VAL A 92 -10.80 7.30 -5.55
C VAL A 92 -11.20 6.19 -4.58
N PHE A 93 -11.89 5.19 -5.09
CA PHE A 93 -12.06 3.90 -4.45
C PHE A 93 -11.01 2.92 -4.98
N VAL A 94 -10.23 2.32 -4.09
CA VAL A 94 -9.25 1.30 -4.46
C VAL A 94 -9.77 -0.07 -4.07
N ALA A 95 -9.86 -0.97 -5.05
CA ALA A 95 -10.39 -2.31 -4.89
C ALA A 95 -9.27 -3.35 -4.82
N GLY A 96 -9.07 -3.95 -3.65
CA GLY A 96 -8.23 -5.12 -3.47
C GLY A 96 -9.00 -6.42 -3.75
N LEU A 97 -8.36 -7.38 -4.44
CA LEU A 97 -8.89 -8.73 -4.71
C LEU A 97 -10.17 -8.79 -5.58
N GLY A 98 -10.21 -7.96 -6.61
CA GLY A 98 -11.33 -7.86 -7.55
C GLY A 98 -12.27 -6.71 -7.19
N VAL A 99 -13.16 -6.37 -8.11
CA VAL A 99 -14.17 -5.34 -7.89
C VAL A 99 -15.51 -5.80 -8.44
N PRO A 100 -16.57 -5.86 -7.60
CA PRO A 100 -17.92 -6.14 -8.06
C PRO A 100 -18.43 -5.03 -9.00
N ARG A 101 -19.19 -5.41 -10.00
CA ARG A 101 -19.64 -4.48 -11.05
C ARG A 101 -20.56 -3.38 -10.49
N ASP A 102 -21.43 -3.72 -9.58
CA ASP A 102 -22.34 -2.81 -8.88
C ASP A 102 -21.58 -1.77 -8.05
N VAL A 103 -20.47 -2.15 -7.43
CA VAL A 103 -19.57 -1.21 -6.74
C VAL A 103 -18.95 -0.21 -7.72
N VAL A 104 -18.49 -0.67 -8.88
CA VAL A 104 -17.96 0.23 -9.93
C VAL A 104 -19.02 1.22 -10.40
N GLU A 105 -20.24 0.73 -10.70
CA GLU A 105 -21.36 1.57 -11.13
C GLU A 105 -21.71 2.62 -10.05
N GLN A 106 -21.78 2.23 -8.78
CA GLN A 106 -22.02 3.13 -7.66
C GLN A 106 -20.94 4.23 -7.53
N CYS A 107 -19.67 3.87 -7.68
CA CYS A 107 -18.56 4.82 -7.65
C CYS A 107 -18.65 5.81 -8.82
N HIS A 108 -18.84 5.32 -10.03
CA HIS A 108 -18.90 6.14 -11.23
C HIS A 108 -20.11 7.10 -11.23
N ASP A 109 -21.26 6.64 -10.76
CA ASP A 109 -22.48 7.49 -10.61
C ASP A 109 -22.24 8.66 -9.65
N ALA A 110 -21.34 8.49 -8.69
CA ALA A 110 -20.93 9.52 -7.74
C ALA A 110 -19.68 10.33 -8.18
N GLY A 111 -19.12 10.03 -9.35
CA GLY A 111 -17.93 10.70 -9.85
C GLY A 111 -16.61 10.22 -9.23
N LEU A 112 -16.61 9.10 -8.47
CA LEU A 112 -15.38 8.50 -7.96
C LEU A 112 -14.68 7.68 -9.04
N LEU A 113 -13.37 7.82 -9.10
CA LEU A 113 -12.54 6.90 -9.88
C LEU A 113 -12.37 5.57 -9.13
N VAL A 114 -12.19 4.49 -9.91
CA VAL A 114 -11.94 3.16 -9.36
C VAL A 114 -10.56 2.68 -9.80
N VAL A 115 -9.70 2.38 -8.83
CA VAL A 115 -8.42 1.71 -9.04
C VAL A 115 -8.55 0.26 -8.63
N ASN A 116 -8.12 -0.66 -9.50
CA ASN A 116 -8.16 -2.10 -9.23
C ASN A 116 -6.79 -2.74 -9.40
N MET A 117 -6.44 -3.63 -8.48
CA MET A 117 -5.22 -4.42 -8.59
C MET A 117 -5.35 -5.47 -9.69
N CYS A 118 -4.56 -5.32 -10.75
CA CYS A 118 -4.58 -6.17 -11.92
C CYS A 118 -3.35 -7.07 -12.01
N GLY A 119 -3.54 -8.37 -12.13
CA GLY A 119 -2.45 -9.31 -12.37
C GLY A 119 -1.92 -9.35 -13.82
N LYS A 120 -2.52 -8.58 -14.73
CA LYS A 120 -2.13 -8.51 -16.16
C LYS A 120 -2.35 -7.09 -16.69
N VAL A 121 -1.35 -6.53 -17.37
CA VAL A 121 -1.38 -5.18 -17.96
C VAL A 121 -2.61 -4.95 -18.86
N ARG A 122 -3.05 -5.96 -19.63
CA ARG A 122 -4.24 -5.85 -20.48
C ARG A 122 -5.56 -5.57 -19.75
N HIS A 123 -5.57 -5.65 -18.43
CA HIS A 123 -6.74 -5.32 -17.59
C HIS A 123 -6.71 -3.88 -17.08
N ALA A 124 -5.58 -3.18 -17.25
CA ALA A 124 -5.50 -1.75 -16.99
C ALA A 124 -6.05 -1.02 -18.22
N VAL A 125 -7.01 -0.12 -18.02
CA VAL A 125 -7.76 0.52 -19.11
C VAL A 125 -7.27 1.95 -19.33
N ASP A 126 -7.29 2.78 -18.28
CA ASP A 126 -7.02 4.22 -18.40
C ASP A 126 -5.58 4.59 -18.06
N ALA A 127 -5.02 3.99 -17.03
CA ALA A 127 -3.63 4.22 -16.63
C ALA A 127 -3.02 2.92 -16.08
N VAL A 128 -1.70 2.77 -16.25
CA VAL A 128 -0.93 1.64 -15.73
C VAL A 128 -0.05 2.12 -14.58
N VAL A 129 -0.32 1.64 -13.37
CA VAL A 129 0.47 1.94 -12.17
C VAL A 129 1.32 0.72 -11.81
N ALA A 130 2.64 0.89 -11.82
CA ALA A 130 3.57 -0.20 -11.51
C ALA A 130 3.71 -0.37 -9.99
N ALA A 131 3.70 -1.63 -9.52
CA ALA A 131 3.82 -1.95 -8.10
C ALA A 131 4.84 -3.08 -7.87
N GLY A 132 5.47 -3.05 -6.70
CA GLY A 132 6.37 -4.11 -6.23
C GLY A 132 7.85 -3.77 -6.41
N GLY A 133 8.59 -3.75 -5.29
CA GLY A 133 10.04 -3.52 -5.26
C GLY A 133 10.50 -2.09 -5.54
N ILE A 134 9.58 -1.15 -5.69
CA ILE A 134 9.88 0.27 -5.93
C ILE A 134 10.06 0.97 -4.59
N VAL A 135 11.23 1.57 -4.36
CA VAL A 135 11.61 2.17 -3.07
C VAL A 135 12.20 3.57 -3.19
N ASP A 136 12.60 3.99 -4.40
CA ASP A 136 13.26 5.27 -4.66
C ASP A 136 13.00 5.78 -6.09
N GLY A 137 13.61 6.91 -6.45
CA GLY A 137 13.45 7.52 -7.77
C GLY A 137 14.03 6.69 -8.93
N ARG A 138 14.96 5.76 -8.68
CA ARG A 138 15.45 4.82 -9.71
C ARG A 138 14.34 3.89 -10.15
N GLY A 139 13.57 3.37 -9.17
CA GLY A 139 12.41 2.52 -9.43
C GLY A 139 11.30 3.27 -10.15
N LEU A 140 11.02 4.52 -9.76
CA LEU A 140 10.08 5.39 -10.46
C LEU A 140 10.51 5.65 -11.91
N ALA A 141 11.76 6.08 -12.14
CA ALA A 141 12.28 6.33 -13.48
C ALA A 141 12.21 5.08 -14.37
N ALA A 142 12.57 3.92 -13.84
CA ALA A 142 12.51 2.65 -14.58
C ALA A 142 11.07 2.27 -14.93
N ALA A 143 10.11 2.43 -14.01
CA ALA A 143 8.70 2.15 -14.26
C ALA A 143 8.14 3.06 -15.38
N LEU A 144 8.42 4.36 -15.32
CA LEU A 144 8.01 5.33 -16.34
C LEU A 144 8.65 5.01 -17.70
N ALA A 145 9.94 4.68 -17.74
CA ALA A 145 10.63 4.30 -18.97
C ALA A 145 10.06 3.02 -19.61
N LEU A 146 9.50 2.11 -18.82
CA LEU A 146 8.81 0.91 -19.28
C LEU A 146 7.35 1.15 -19.69
N GLY A 147 6.85 2.38 -19.56
CA GLY A 147 5.51 2.78 -20.01
C GLY A 147 4.44 2.74 -18.91
N ALA A 148 4.83 2.71 -17.64
CA ALA A 148 3.89 2.97 -16.56
C ALA A 148 3.57 4.48 -16.47
N ASP A 149 2.36 4.81 -16.00
CA ASP A 149 1.92 6.18 -15.75
C ASP A 149 2.26 6.67 -14.33
N GLY A 150 2.68 5.75 -13.46
CA GLY A 150 3.10 6.03 -12.09
C GLY A 150 3.42 4.76 -11.33
N VAL A 151 3.62 4.92 -10.01
CA VAL A 151 4.00 3.82 -9.11
C VAL A 151 3.09 3.74 -7.89
N TRP A 152 2.83 2.49 -7.44
CA TRP A 152 2.10 2.15 -6.22
C TRP A 152 3.09 1.59 -5.20
N VAL A 153 3.33 2.29 -4.12
CA VAL A 153 4.42 2.02 -3.18
C VAL A 153 3.86 1.66 -1.81
N GLY A 154 4.25 0.50 -1.29
CA GLY A 154 3.85 0.04 0.05
C GLY A 154 5.02 0.08 1.03
N THR A 155 5.88 -0.93 0.98
CA THR A 155 6.93 -1.19 1.98
C THR A 155 7.80 0.03 2.31
N ARG A 156 8.13 0.85 1.32
CA ARG A 156 8.91 2.07 1.54
C ARG A 156 8.16 3.07 2.44
N PHE A 157 6.83 3.20 2.28
CA PHE A 157 6.02 4.07 3.12
C PHE A 157 5.78 3.51 4.53
N ILE A 158 5.93 2.21 4.78
CA ILE A 158 5.94 1.67 6.15
C ILE A 158 7.14 2.25 6.92
N ALA A 159 8.28 2.43 6.24
CA ALA A 159 9.49 3.02 6.81
C ALA A 159 9.44 4.56 6.79
N THR A 160 8.34 5.15 7.25
CA THR A 160 8.14 6.59 7.46
C THR A 160 7.68 6.85 8.90
N PRO A 161 7.96 8.03 9.48
CA PRO A 161 7.43 8.39 10.80
C PRO A 161 5.90 8.35 10.86
N GLU A 162 5.21 8.79 9.80
CA GLU A 162 3.76 8.95 9.73
C GLU A 162 3.00 7.61 9.62
N ALA A 163 3.66 6.54 9.19
CA ALA A 163 3.03 5.22 9.12
C ALA A 163 2.71 4.70 10.52
N ARG A 164 1.48 4.28 10.77
CA ARG A 164 1.18 3.43 11.92
C ARG A 164 1.76 2.05 11.67
N ALA A 165 2.29 1.43 12.70
CA ALA A 165 2.81 0.07 12.61
C ALA A 165 2.89 -0.50 14.02
N VAL A 166 2.69 -1.79 14.18
CA VAL A 166 2.96 -2.49 15.43
C VAL A 166 4.44 -2.38 15.80
N SER A 167 4.73 -2.50 17.08
CA SER A 167 6.10 -2.41 17.59
C SER A 167 7.04 -3.37 16.86
N GLY A 168 8.24 -2.90 16.55
CA GLY A 168 9.29 -3.66 15.86
C GLY A 168 9.15 -3.77 14.35
N TYR A 169 8.01 -3.40 13.74
CA TYR A 169 7.85 -3.57 12.29
C TYR A 169 8.84 -2.72 11.49
N LYS A 170 8.90 -1.41 11.76
CA LYS A 170 9.82 -0.51 11.04
C LYS A 170 11.28 -0.91 11.24
N ASP A 171 11.67 -1.23 12.47
CA ASP A 171 13.03 -1.67 12.78
C ASP A 171 13.38 -2.99 12.07
N THR A 172 12.44 -3.94 12.05
CA THR A 172 12.62 -5.21 11.33
C THR A 172 12.82 -4.96 9.84
N LEU A 173 12.04 -4.05 9.21
CA LEU A 173 12.22 -3.73 7.79
C LEU A 173 13.60 -3.14 7.52
N LEU A 174 14.07 -2.18 8.36
CA LEU A 174 15.38 -1.54 8.19
C LEU A 174 16.57 -2.51 8.40
N ASN A 175 16.37 -3.58 9.15
CA ASN A 175 17.38 -4.61 9.40
C ASN A 175 17.22 -5.84 8.49
N THR A 176 16.24 -5.86 7.58
CA THR A 176 16.00 -6.99 6.67
C THR A 176 16.83 -6.82 5.39
N GLY A 177 17.74 -7.74 5.14
CA GLY A 177 18.54 -7.77 3.93
C GLY A 177 17.78 -8.24 2.69
N GLU A 178 18.45 -8.27 1.55
CA GLU A 178 17.87 -8.63 0.25
C GLU A 178 17.25 -10.05 0.23
N ASP A 179 17.84 -10.99 0.97
CA ASP A 179 17.39 -12.39 1.07
C ASP A 179 16.45 -12.60 2.27
N GLY A 180 16.19 -11.57 3.09
CA GLY A 180 15.47 -11.68 4.35
C GLY A 180 13.95 -11.86 4.23
N THR A 181 13.43 -12.04 3.01
CA THR A 181 11.99 -12.23 2.78
C THR A 181 11.67 -13.63 2.27
N THR A 182 10.44 -14.07 2.52
CA THR A 182 9.90 -15.31 1.97
C THR A 182 8.49 -15.10 1.44
N VAL A 183 8.09 -15.94 0.48
CA VAL A 183 6.70 -16.01 0.00
C VAL A 183 6.04 -17.20 0.69
N THR A 184 5.01 -16.95 1.47
CA THR A 184 4.38 -17.97 2.32
C THR A 184 2.86 -17.85 2.33
N ARG A 185 2.20 -18.87 2.88
CA ARG A 185 0.78 -18.89 3.24
C ARG A 185 0.56 -18.98 4.76
N ALA A 186 1.63 -18.95 5.54
CA ALA A 186 1.62 -19.18 6.97
C ALA A 186 0.62 -18.31 7.76
N TYR A 187 0.46 -17.04 7.36
CA TYR A 187 -0.39 -16.10 8.09
C TYR A 187 -1.82 -16.01 7.58
N THR A 188 -2.03 -16.09 6.27
CA THR A 188 -3.34 -15.78 5.70
C THR A 188 -3.99 -16.92 4.93
N GLY A 189 -3.26 -18.00 4.66
CA GLY A 189 -3.71 -19.03 3.72
C GLY A 189 -3.63 -18.61 2.25
N LYS A 190 -3.40 -17.32 1.99
CA LYS A 190 -3.12 -16.77 0.66
C LYS A 190 -1.64 -16.46 0.52
N THR A 191 -1.12 -16.59 -0.69
CA THR A 191 0.28 -16.29 -1.00
C THR A 191 0.58 -14.81 -0.76
N CYS A 192 1.51 -14.52 0.13
CA CYS A 192 2.03 -13.17 0.39
C CYS A 192 3.54 -13.22 0.67
N ARG A 193 4.23 -12.11 0.41
CA ARG A 193 5.62 -11.94 0.79
C ARG A 193 5.70 -11.24 2.14
N VAL A 194 6.54 -11.78 3.02
CA VAL A 194 6.74 -11.30 4.39
C VAL A 194 8.23 -11.33 4.75
N VAL A 195 8.61 -10.67 5.83
CA VAL A 195 9.90 -10.91 6.46
C VAL A 195 9.96 -12.36 6.92
N ARG A 196 11.08 -13.05 6.62
CA ARG A 196 11.32 -14.42 7.09
C ARG A 196 11.59 -14.38 8.59
N ASN A 197 10.91 -15.24 9.34
CA ASN A 197 11.06 -15.33 10.78
C ASN A 197 10.72 -16.75 11.27
N ARG A 198 10.84 -16.98 12.59
CA ARG A 198 10.60 -18.29 13.20
C ARG A 198 9.20 -18.87 12.92
N TYR A 199 8.17 -18.03 12.77
CA TYR A 199 6.83 -18.52 12.47
C TYR A 199 6.74 -19.07 11.04
N THR A 200 7.34 -18.36 10.07
CA THR A 200 7.38 -18.83 8.67
C THR A 200 8.22 -20.09 8.52
N GLU A 201 9.36 -20.16 9.22
CA GLU A 201 10.24 -21.34 9.19
C GLU A 201 9.56 -22.56 9.81
N GLY A 202 8.95 -22.40 10.99
CA GLY A 202 8.19 -23.49 11.64
C GLY A 202 7.00 -23.97 10.83
N PHE A 203 6.33 -23.08 10.08
CA PHE A 203 5.26 -23.46 9.17
C PHE A 203 5.78 -24.35 8.01
N GLU A 204 6.91 -24.00 7.40
CA GLU A 204 7.52 -24.79 6.32
C GLU A 204 8.06 -26.14 6.84
N GLU A 205 8.68 -26.18 8.03
CA GLU A 205 9.15 -27.39 8.68
C GLU A 205 8.00 -28.39 8.96
N GLN A 206 6.80 -27.88 9.21
CA GLN A 206 5.58 -28.68 9.39
C GLN A 206 4.90 -29.09 8.08
N GLY A 207 5.55 -28.84 6.93
CA GLY A 207 5.06 -29.24 5.61
C GLY A 207 4.36 -28.15 4.82
N GLY A 208 4.26 -26.93 5.34
CA GLY A 208 3.78 -25.73 4.60
C GLY A 208 2.29 -25.80 4.17
N VAL A 209 1.47 -26.58 4.85
CA VAL A 209 0.03 -26.77 4.51
C VAL A 209 -0.82 -25.76 5.25
N ALA A 210 -1.33 -24.77 4.51
CA ALA A 210 -2.19 -23.73 5.07
C ALA A 210 -3.68 -24.11 4.95
N GLU A 211 -4.46 -23.71 5.95
CA GLU A 211 -5.91 -23.69 5.83
C GLU A 211 -6.35 -22.64 4.78
N PRO A 212 -7.49 -22.86 4.10
CA PRO A 212 -8.07 -21.82 3.25
C PRO A 212 -8.38 -20.54 4.06
N PHE A 213 -8.23 -19.37 3.41
CA PHE A 213 -8.71 -18.12 4.01
C PHE A 213 -10.23 -18.20 4.29
N PRO A 214 -10.74 -17.75 5.47
CA PRO A 214 -10.04 -17.06 6.54
C PRO A 214 -9.43 -17.97 7.64
N GLY A 215 -9.53 -19.29 7.55
CA GLY A 215 -9.09 -20.21 8.60
C GLY A 215 -7.64 -19.98 9.03
N GLN A 216 -6.69 -19.97 8.10
CA GLN A 216 -5.28 -19.72 8.42
C GLN A 216 -5.02 -18.31 9.00
N PHE A 217 -5.80 -17.33 8.57
CA PHE A 217 -5.71 -15.98 9.13
C PHE A 217 -6.12 -15.97 10.62
N LEU A 218 -7.26 -16.58 10.95
CA LEU A 218 -7.72 -16.69 12.33
C LEU A 218 -6.73 -17.46 13.20
N LYS A 219 -6.18 -18.56 12.66
CA LYS A 219 -5.16 -19.34 13.35
C LYS A 219 -3.92 -18.52 13.67
N SER A 220 -3.43 -17.71 12.75
CA SER A 220 -2.25 -16.85 12.99
C SER A 220 -2.50 -15.78 14.06
N LEU A 221 -3.74 -15.31 14.19
CA LEU A 221 -4.15 -14.42 15.29
C LEU A 221 -4.16 -15.17 16.64
N GLU A 222 -4.76 -16.37 16.69
CA GLU A 222 -4.79 -17.22 17.87
C GLU A 222 -3.39 -17.64 18.35
N ASP A 223 -2.47 -17.88 17.41
CA ASP A 223 -1.07 -18.19 17.69
C ASP A 223 -0.28 -16.98 18.21
N GLY A 224 -0.87 -15.78 18.25
CA GLY A 224 -0.20 -14.51 18.62
C GLY A 224 0.95 -14.14 17.68
N ALA A 225 0.83 -14.49 16.41
CA ALA A 225 1.82 -14.22 15.37
C ALA A 225 1.33 -13.19 14.33
N ASN A 226 0.15 -12.63 14.54
CA ASN A 226 -0.47 -11.71 13.61
C ASN A 226 -1.29 -10.66 14.37
N HIS A 227 -0.82 -9.43 14.36
CA HIS A 227 -1.49 -8.28 14.95
C HIS A 227 -1.86 -7.25 13.86
N LEU A 228 -2.23 -7.73 12.66
CA LEU A 228 -2.62 -6.87 11.54
C LEU A 228 -3.79 -5.97 11.93
N GLY A 229 -3.62 -4.66 11.75
CA GLY A 229 -4.59 -3.64 12.19
C GLY A 229 -4.23 -3.02 13.53
N GLY A 230 -3.28 -3.58 14.26
CA GLY A 230 -2.74 -2.98 15.48
C GLY A 230 -1.88 -1.74 15.22
N GLY A 231 -1.52 -1.06 16.30
CA GLY A 231 -0.66 0.12 16.30
C GLY A 231 0.55 -0.05 17.23
N PRO A 232 1.31 1.02 17.47
CA PRO A 232 2.52 0.98 18.32
C PRO A 232 2.25 0.47 19.75
N GLU A 233 1.03 0.68 20.26
CA GLU A 233 0.61 0.29 21.61
C GLU A 233 0.08 -1.15 21.70
N THR A 234 0.12 -1.91 20.60
CA THR A 234 -0.38 -3.29 20.59
C THR A 234 0.55 -4.18 21.40
N GLU A 235 -0.03 -4.80 22.44
CA GLU A 235 0.70 -5.73 23.30
C GLU A 235 0.86 -7.13 22.67
N GLY A 236 1.87 -7.87 23.11
CA GLY A 236 2.10 -9.27 22.69
C GLY A 236 2.80 -9.43 21.34
N VAL A 237 3.19 -8.35 20.69
CA VAL A 237 3.94 -8.38 19.42
C VAL A 237 5.34 -8.95 19.66
N ASP A 238 5.64 -10.11 19.05
CA ASP A 238 6.98 -10.69 19.00
C ASP A 238 7.55 -10.56 17.58
N PRO A 239 8.48 -9.61 17.32
CA PRO A 239 9.04 -9.38 15.98
C PRO A 239 9.62 -10.63 15.30
N GLU A 240 10.08 -11.60 16.09
CA GLU A 240 10.62 -12.87 15.59
C GLU A 240 9.53 -13.85 15.08
N ARG A 241 8.26 -13.50 15.21
CA ARG A 241 7.13 -14.32 14.77
C ARG A 241 6.06 -13.53 14.04
N GLU A 242 6.10 -12.21 14.14
CA GLU A 242 5.02 -11.32 13.70
C GLU A 242 4.83 -11.30 12.19
N PHE A 243 3.59 -11.09 11.77
CA PHE A 243 3.20 -10.90 10.38
C PHE A 243 3.65 -9.53 9.87
N PHE A 244 4.83 -9.49 9.25
CA PHE A 244 5.38 -8.29 8.63
C PHE A 244 5.38 -8.40 7.09
N PRO A 245 4.25 -8.09 6.41
CA PRO A 245 4.18 -8.07 4.96
C PRO A 245 5.14 -7.05 4.37
N CYS A 246 5.97 -7.45 3.44
CA CYS A 246 6.89 -6.53 2.76
C CYS A 246 7.18 -6.96 1.33
N GLY A 247 7.53 -6.00 0.50
CA GLY A 247 8.00 -6.24 -0.86
C GLY A 247 9.48 -6.60 -0.92
N GLN A 248 9.93 -7.08 -2.07
CA GLN A 248 11.31 -7.50 -2.28
C GLN A 248 12.33 -6.35 -2.22
N GLY A 249 11.89 -5.09 -2.34
CA GLY A 249 12.76 -3.91 -2.20
C GLY A 249 13.16 -3.59 -0.76
N VAL A 250 12.74 -4.38 0.24
CA VAL A 250 13.04 -4.14 1.66
C VAL A 250 14.54 -4.00 1.93
N GLY A 251 15.38 -4.81 1.29
CA GLY A 251 16.85 -4.74 1.45
C GLY A 251 17.51 -3.42 1.01
N SER A 252 16.74 -2.54 0.34
CA SER A 252 17.20 -1.18 -0.01
C SER A 252 16.78 -0.12 1.00
N LEU A 253 16.08 -0.48 2.08
CA LEU A 253 15.64 0.45 3.12
C LEU A 253 16.75 0.60 4.16
N THR A 254 17.26 1.81 4.34
CA THR A 254 18.36 2.08 5.26
C THR A 254 17.99 3.03 6.40
N GLU A 255 16.88 3.75 6.27
CA GLU A 255 16.46 4.77 7.22
C GLU A 255 14.96 5.07 7.14
N LEU A 256 14.43 5.65 8.22
CA LEU A 256 13.11 6.27 8.23
C LEU A 256 13.19 7.65 7.56
N VAL A 257 12.35 7.87 6.56
CA VAL A 257 12.28 9.15 5.85
C VAL A 257 10.85 9.68 5.95
N PRO A 258 10.62 10.96 6.28
CA PRO A 258 9.27 11.54 6.22
C PRO A 258 8.60 11.33 4.86
N ALA A 259 7.30 11.06 4.87
CA ALA A 259 6.58 10.73 3.63
C ALA A 259 6.67 11.83 2.57
N ALA A 260 6.68 13.10 3.00
CA ALA A 260 6.84 14.24 2.09
C ALA A 260 8.22 14.26 1.40
N ASP A 261 9.28 14.01 2.19
CA ASP A 261 10.65 13.96 1.65
C ASP A 261 10.82 12.75 0.71
N LEU A 262 10.16 11.65 1.02
CA LEU A 262 10.17 10.46 0.17
C LEU A 262 9.53 10.74 -1.20
N VAL A 263 8.33 11.35 -1.24
CA VAL A 263 7.64 11.68 -2.49
C VAL A 263 8.46 12.65 -3.33
N THR A 264 8.93 13.74 -2.71
CA THR A 264 9.70 14.77 -3.42
C THR A 264 11.06 14.26 -3.89
N GLY A 265 11.74 13.46 -3.08
CA GLY A 265 13.01 12.82 -3.42
C GLY A 265 12.88 11.83 -4.57
N MET A 266 11.84 10.97 -4.55
CA MET A 266 11.57 10.04 -5.65
C MET A 266 11.36 10.77 -6.99
N VAL A 267 10.64 11.87 -6.99
CA VAL A 267 10.40 12.66 -8.22
C VAL A 267 11.68 13.32 -8.69
N ALA A 268 12.43 13.98 -7.79
CA ALA A 268 13.67 14.68 -8.15
C ALA A 268 14.71 13.70 -8.74
N ASP A 269 14.92 12.56 -8.10
CA ASP A 269 15.83 11.53 -8.59
C ASP A 269 15.38 10.96 -9.95
N ALA A 270 14.08 10.72 -10.11
CA ALA A 270 13.55 10.22 -11.39
C ALA A 270 13.71 11.24 -12.53
N GLU A 271 13.49 12.52 -12.26
CA GLU A 271 13.73 13.60 -13.25
C GLU A 271 15.21 13.64 -13.67
N GLU A 272 16.13 13.55 -12.70
CA GLU A 272 17.56 13.53 -13.01
C GLU A 272 17.94 12.30 -13.86
N ILE A 273 17.45 11.12 -13.49
CA ILE A 273 17.75 9.87 -14.21
C ILE A 273 17.20 9.90 -15.62
N LEU A 274 15.94 10.30 -15.81
CA LEU A 274 15.31 10.40 -17.13
C LEU A 274 15.99 11.48 -18.00
N GLY A 275 16.37 12.61 -17.39
CA GLY A 275 17.12 13.66 -18.06
C GLY A 275 18.53 13.21 -18.50
N ARG A 276 19.20 12.35 -17.73
CA ARG A 276 20.46 11.72 -18.16
C ARG A 276 20.24 10.70 -19.26
N GLY A 277 19.14 9.90 -19.16
CA GLY A 277 18.80 8.90 -20.17
C GLY A 277 18.64 9.47 -21.57
N SER A 278 18.08 10.67 -21.70
CA SER A 278 17.96 11.35 -23.00
C SER A 278 19.31 11.62 -23.69
N ARG A 279 20.39 11.80 -22.92
CA ARG A 279 21.75 12.00 -23.44
C ARG A 279 22.40 10.71 -23.95
N LEU A 280 21.87 9.55 -23.61
CA LEU A 280 22.36 8.25 -24.12
C LEU A 280 21.87 7.96 -25.55
N LEU A 281 20.88 8.74 -26.01
CA LEU A 281 20.28 8.61 -27.36
C LEU A 281 20.89 9.59 -28.37
N ALA A 282 21.78 10.45 -27.94
CA ALA A 282 22.55 11.39 -28.77
C ALA A 282 23.89 10.81 -29.17
#